data_301abaaf440640ffc1065e6061dc1943
#
_entry.id   301abaaf440640ffc1065e6061dc1943
#
_cell.length_a   1.000
_cell.length_b   1.000
_cell.length_c   1.000
_cell.angle_alpha   90.00
_cell.angle_beta   90.00
_cell.angle_gamma   90.00
#
_symmetry.space_group_name_H-M   'P 1'
#
loop_
_entity.id
_entity.type
_entity.pdbx_description
1 polymer ?
#
loop_
_entity_poly.entity_id
_entity_poly.type
_entity_poly.pdbx_seq_one_letter_code
_entity_poly.pdbx_strand_id
1 'polypeptide(L)'
;MKTAVQFGAGNIGRGFIGAVLSQSGYRVVFADVNKEIVDRINADRQYTVHIKDVDSEDILISGVSAVDSSTDAVVDAIKEAEILTTAVGLRILPFIAPAIAKGIVARKEAGIEAPLNIIACENGLMASSRLKEAVLSHLDEAQTEWCLAHTGFPNCSVDRIVPPVRSENPIDVAVEKYYEWNVEEKAFIGKAPEIAGMNMADNLLAYIERKLFTLNTGHAITAYLGKMKGCQTILESIETPEIYAVVHAAMQQSGEALVKQFGFDHEAHFKYIEKIIKRFHNPYLKDDVTRVGREPIRKLSPDDRLIKPVMTAKSFGLPYDKILLGVGAALHFNNPEDPQSVQLMEKIATEGLVPAISDVTGIKSGDPMLQEIVNAYKEVEKI
;
A
#
# COMPACT_ATOMS: atom_id res chain seq x y z
N MET A 1 -25.56 12.30 12.68
CA MET A 1 -24.49 11.28 12.57
C MET A 1 -23.64 11.70 11.38
N LYS A 2 -22.33 11.74 11.51
CA LYS A 2 -21.43 12.07 10.41
C LYS A 2 -21.50 11.03 9.32
N THR A 3 -21.44 11.44 8.06
CA THR A 3 -21.51 10.52 6.91
C THR A 3 -20.14 10.44 6.24
N ALA A 4 -19.69 9.22 5.95
CA ALA A 4 -18.54 8.93 5.14
C ALA A 4 -18.95 8.18 3.88
N VAL A 5 -18.40 8.54 2.73
CA VAL A 5 -18.55 7.78 1.48
C VAL A 5 -17.27 7.01 1.21
N GLN A 6 -17.39 5.69 1.01
CA GLN A 6 -16.27 4.82 0.67
C GLN A 6 -16.46 4.28 -0.75
N PHE A 7 -15.69 4.78 -1.72
CA PHE A 7 -15.62 4.19 -3.05
C PHE A 7 -14.83 2.88 -3.03
N GLY A 8 -15.47 1.83 -3.54
CA GLY A 8 -14.98 0.46 -3.48
C GLY A 8 -15.43 -0.26 -2.22
N ALA A 9 -16.34 -1.21 -2.39
CA ALA A 9 -16.79 -2.14 -1.36
C ALA A 9 -16.02 -3.48 -1.42
N GLY A 10 -14.78 -3.46 -1.92
CA GLY A 10 -13.88 -4.60 -1.92
C GLY A 10 -13.32 -4.92 -0.53
N ASN A 11 -12.36 -5.84 -0.46
CA ASN A 11 -11.80 -6.30 0.82
C ASN A 11 -11.13 -5.19 1.63
N ILE A 12 -10.39 -4.28 0.99
CA ILE A 12 -9.77 -3.13 1.67
C ILE A 12 -10.83 -2.10 2.06
N GLY A 13 -11.80 -1.82 1.17
CA GLY A 13 -12.88 -0.89 1.47
C GLY A 13 -13.71 -1.31 2.68
N ARG A 14 -14.15 -2.57 2.75
CA ARG A 14 -14.93 -3.10 3.89
C ARG A 14 -14.03 -3.45 5.07
N GLY A 15 -12.92 -4.18 4.83
CA GLY A 15 -12.11 -4.78 5.89
C GLY A 15 -11.10 -3.82 6.53
N PHE A 16 -10.90 -2.63 5.97
CA PHE A 16 -9.99 -1.66 6.54
C PHE A 16 -10.65 -0.29 6.66
N ILE A 17 -10.74 0.47 5.58
CA ILE A 17 -11.12 1.89 5.64
C ILE A 17 -12.55 2.06 6.15
N GLY A 18 -13.52 1.33 5.57
CA GLY A 18 -14.92 1.38 6.01
C GLY A 18 -15.12 0.91 7.44
N ALA A 19 -14.39 -0.13 7.89
CA ALA A 19 -14.45 -0.59 9.27
C ALA A 19 -13.91 0.48 10.24
N VAL A 20 -12.76 1.09 9.95
CA VAL A 20 -12.17 2.16 10.76
C VAL A 20 -13.09 3.37 10.84
N LEU A 21 -13.69 3.79 9.72
CA LEU A 21 -14.67 4.89 9.68
C LEU A 21 -15.91 4.56 10.53
N SER A 22 -16.48 3.36 10.37
CA SER A 22 -17.65 2.92 11.16
C SER A 22 -17.35 2.90 12.66
N GLN A 23 -16.22 2.32 13.06
CA GLN A 23 -15.78 2.30 14.47
C GLN A 23 -15.50 3.70 15.04
N SER A 24 -15.23 4.68 14.17
CA SER A 24 -15.06 6.09 14.54
C SER A 24 -16.39 6.89 14.55
N GLY A 25 -17.53 6.19 14.45
CA GLY A 25 -18.86 6.78 14.58
C GLY A 25 -19.43 7.38 13.29
N TYR A 26 -18.86 7.08 12.12
CA TYR A 26 -19.43 7.47 10.84
C TYR A 26 -20.51 6.48 10.37
N ARG A 27 -21.58 7.00 9.77
CA ARG A 27 -22.45 6.24 8.88
C ARG A 27 -21.69 6.06 7.55
N VAL A 28 -21.31 4.83 7.24
CA VAL A 28 -20.55 4.54 6.01
C VAL A 28 -21.51 4.18 4.89
N VAL A 29 -21.40 4.92 3.78
CA VAL A 29 -22.08 4.64 2.51
C VAL A 29 -21.03 4.13 1.55
N PHE A 30 -21.08 2.84 1.21
CA PHE A 30 -20.23 2.25 0.19
C PHE A 30 -20.74 2.62 -1.20
N ALA A 31 -19.83 3.00 -2.11
CA ALA A 31 -20.12 3.25 -3.52
C ALA A 31 -19.38 2.22 -4.37
N ASP A 32 -20.09 1.31 -5.02
CA ASP A 32 -19.51 0.23 -5.83
C ASP A 32 -20.35 -0.03 -7.07
N VAL A 33 -19.76 -0.59 -8.12
CA VAL A 33 -20.46 -1.04 -9.34
C VAL A 33 -20.96 -2.48 -9.24
N ASN A 34 -20.49 -3.23 -8.24
CA ASN A 34 -20.91 -4.61 -8.03
C ASN A 34 -22.29 -4.64 -7.34
N LYS A 35 -23.31 -4.83 -8.18
CA LYS A 35 -24.71 -4.84 -7.73
C LYS A 35 -24.99 -5.88 -6.63
N GLU A 36 -24.40 -7.06 -6.71
CA GLU A 36 -24.58 -8.12 -5.72
C GLU A 36 -24.11 -7.68 -4.33
N ILE A 37 -22.92 -7.05 -4.26
CA ILE A 37 -22.37 -6.51 -3.01
C ILE A 37 -23.24 -5.35 -2.51
N VAL A 38 -23.65 -4.43 -3.39
CA VAL A 38 -24.52 -3.30 -3.03
C VAL A 38 -25.85 -3.77 -2.46
N ASP A 39 -26.52 -4.68 -3.15
CA ASP A 39 -27.82 -5.23 -2.71
C ASP A 39 -27.67 -5.96 -1.37
N ARG A 40 -26.61 -6.74 -1.20
CA ARG A 40 -26.36 -7.51 0.02
C ARG A 40 -26.05 -6.61 1.22
N ILE A 41 -25.21 -5.58 1.06
CA ILE A 41 -24.96 -4.59 2.13
C ILE A 41 -26.25 -3.89 2.53
N ASN A 42 -27.11 -3.53 1.58
CA ASN A 42 -28.37 -2.86 1.88
C ASN A 42 -29.39 -3.77 2.55
N ALA A 43 -29.40 -5.06 2.24
CA ALA A 43 -30.26 -6.06 2.88
C ALA A 43 -29.84 -6.33 4.32
N ASP A 44 -28.55 -6.58 4.56
CA ASP A 44 -28.04 -6.99 5.87
C ASP A 44 -27.72 -5.79 6.79
N ARG A 45 -27.38 -4.63 6.23
CA ARG A 45 -27.01 -3.38 6.93
C ARG A 45 -25.84 -3.55 7.92
N GLN A 46 -25.13 -4.66 7.81
CA GLN A 46 -24.00 -5.05 8.64
C GLN A 46 -23.17 -6.13 7.93
N TYR A 47 -21.92 -6.27 8.33
CA TYR A 47 -21.03 -7.36 7.91
C TYR A 47 -19.98 -7.61 8.98
N THR A 48 -19.30 -8.77 8.91
CA THR A 48 -18.23 -9.13 9.86
C THR A 48 -16.85 -8.96 9.25
N VAL A 49 -15.96 -8.33 10.01
CA VAL A 49 -14.52 -8.29 9.73
C VAL A 49 -13.84 -9.33 10.61
N HIS A 50 -13.34 -10.40 10.00
CA HIS A 50 -12.61 -11.46 10.68
C HIS A 50 -11.14 -11.10 10.79
N ILE A 51 -10.66 -10.80 11.98
CA ILE A 51 -9.23 -10.60 12.23
C ILE A 51 -8.54 -11.95 12.28
N LYS A 52 -7.63 -12.20 11.35
CA LYS A 52 -6.84 -13.43 11.23
C LYS A 52 -5.42 -13.20 11.72
N ASP A 53 -5.21 -13.54 12.99
CA ASP A 53 -3.94 -13.47 13.69
C ASP A 53 -3.89 -14.59 14.74
N VAL A 54 -2.81 -14.71 15.48
CA VAL A 54 -2.69 -15.64 16.64
C VAL A 54 -3.87 -15.45 17.59
N ASP A 55 -4.23 -14.18 17.87
CA ASP A 55 -5.45 -13.79 18.60
C ASP A 55 -6.52 -13.39 17.57
N SER A 56 -7.27 -14.34 17.04
CA SER A 56 -8.35 -14.10 16.10
C SER A 56 -9.55 -13.42 16.80
N GLU A 57 -10.18 -12.46 16.11
CA GLU A 57 -11.34 -11.70 16.62
C GLU A 57 -12.31 -11.44 15.47
N ASP A 58 -13.60 -11.42 15.76
CA ASP A 58 -14.65 -11.04 14.83
C ASP A 58 -15.24 -9.68 15.22
N ILE A 59 -15.21 -8.73 14.30
CA ILE A 59 -15.69 -7.37 14.52
C ILE A 59 -16.95 -7.17 13.67
N LEU A 60 -18.10 -6.97 14.30
CA LEU A 60 -19.33 -6.64 13.60
C LEU A 60 -19.34 -5.14 13.24
N ILE A 61 -19.47 -4.86 11.96
CA ILE A 61 -19.64 -3.51 11.41
C ILE A 61 -21.11 -3.35 11.03
N SER A 62 -21.78 -2.39 11.66
CA SER A 62 -23.23 -2.17 11.51
C SER A 62 -23.58 -0.74 11.08
N GLY A 63 -24.84 -0.53 10.67
CA GLY A 63 -25.31 0.79 10.25
C GLY A 63 -24.73 1.26 8.91
N VAL A 64 -24.26 0.34 8.09
CA VAL A 64 -23.75 0.60 6.75
C VAL A 64 -24.84 0.57 5.69
N SER A 65 -24.59 1.22 4.57
CA SER A 65 -25.42 1.17 3.36
C SER A 65 -24.53 1.21 2.13
N ALA A 66 -25.12 0.96 0.96
CA ALA A 66 -24.37 1.03 -0.30
C ALA A 66 -25.23 1.65 -1.41
N VAL A 67 -24.54 2.26 -2.38
CA VAL A 67 -25.13 2.82 -3.60
C VAL A 67 -24.37 2.31 -4.82
N ASP A 68 -25.06 2.20 -5.94
CA ASP A 68 -24.41 1.97 -7.22
C ASP A 68 -23.67 3.25 -7.63
N SER A 69 -22.34 3.16 -7.73
CA SER A 69 -21.45 4.29 -8.03
C SER A 69 -21.61 4.84 -9.47
N SER A 70 -22.32 4.13 -10.34
CA SER A 70 -22.64 4.57 -11.70
C SER A 70 -23.92 5.40 -11.80
N THR A 71 -24.66 5.55 -10.71
CA THR A 71 -25.96 6.27 -10.65
C THR A 71 -25.84 7.60 -9.89
N ASP A 72 -26.85 8.47 -10.01
CA ASP A 72 -26.89 9.74 -9.29
C ASP A 72 -27.04 9.57 -7.75
N ALA A 73 -27.39 8.37 -7.27
CA ALA A 73 -27.43 8.07 -5.83
C ALA A 73 -26.08 8.31 -5.12
N VAL A 74 -24.95 8.12 -5.83
CA VAL A 74 -23.63 8.43 -5.28
C VAL A 74 -23.40 9.93 -5.13
N VAL A 75 -23.97 10.75 -6.03
CA VAL A 75 -23.91 12.23 -5.96
C VAL A 75 -24.60 12.72 -4.69
N ASP A 76 -25.80 12.18 -4.38
CA ASP A 76 -26.52 12.51 -3.15
C ASP A 76 -25.74 12.08 -1.90
N ALA A 77 -25.12 10.91 -1.92
CA ALA A 77 -24.27 10.45 -0.82
C ALA A 77 -23.07 11.40 -0.60
N ILE A 78 -22.39 11.85 -1.67
CA ILE A 78 -21.26 12.80 -1.60
C ILE A 78 -21.71 14.16 -1.07
N LYS A 79 -22.93 14.60 -1.43
CA LYS A 79 -23.49 15.87 -0.95
C LYS A 79 -23.58 15.89 0.57
N GLU A 80 -23.94 14.77 1.21
CA GLU A 80 -24.07 14.63 2.66
C GLU A 80 -22.74 14.30 3.38
N ALA A 81 -21.67 13.96 2.65
CA ALA A 81 -20.44 13.45 3.23
C ALA A 81 -19.58 14.54 3.90
N GLU A 82 -18.96 14.19 5.03
CA GLU A 82 -17.86 14.96 5.64
C GLU A 82 -16.50 14.46 5.16
N ILE A 83 -16.41 13.18 4.81
CA ILE A 83 -15.19 12.55 4.29
C ILE A 83 -15.55 11.57 3.17
N LEU A 84 -14.71 11.53 2.15
CA LEU A 84 -14.79 10.56 1.08
C LEU A 84 -13.46 9.81 1.00
N THR A 85 -13.52 8.50 0.92
CA THR A 85 -12.34 7.64 0.80
C THR A 85 -12.48 6.70 -0.40
N THR A 86 -11.35 6.23 -0.96
CA THR A 86 -11.36 5.25 -2.05
C THR A 86 -10.48 4.04 -1.75
N ALA A 87 -10.88 2.88 -2.24
CA ALA A 87 -10.09 1.65 -2.29
C ALA A 87 -10.53 0.83 -3.51
N VAL A 88 -10.37 1.42 -4.70
CA VAL A 88 -10.81 0.88 -6.00
C VAL A 88 -9.65 0.43 -6.88
N GLY A 89 -8.43 0.82 -6.55
CA GLY A 89 -7.22 0.65 -7.35
C GLY A 89 -6.88 1.89 -8.19
N LEU A 90 -5.59 2.22 -8.29
CA LEU A 90 -5.09 3.44 -8.95
C LEU A 90 -5.64 3.63 -10.38
N ARG A 91 -5.81 2.53 -11.12
CA ARG A 91 -6.30 2.57 -12.52
C ARG A 91 -7.78 2.97 -12.61
N ILE A 92 -8.54 2.82 -11.52
CA ILE A 92 -9.97 3.10 -11.48
C ILE A 92 -10.25 4.55 -11.06
N LEU A 93 -9.30 5.24 -10.42
CA LEU A 93 -9.48 6.63 -9.96
C LEU A 93 -10.02 7.58 -11.04
N PRO A 94 -9.53 7.56 -12.30
CA PRO A 94 -10.09 8.43 -13.34
C PRO A 94 -11.56 8.11 -13.68
N PHE A 95 -12.02 6.87 -13.49
CA PHE A 95 -13.38 6.48 -13.81
C PHE A 95 -14.40 6.90 -12.75
N ILE A 96 -13.99 7.08 -11.49
CA ILE A 96 -14.86 7.57 -10.42
C ILE A 96 -14.83 9.10 -10.31
N ALA A 97 -13.83 9.77 -10.89
CA ALA A 97 -13.66 11.21 -10.83
C ALA A 97 -14.86 12.01 -11.34
N PRO A 98 -15.56 11.62 -12.45
CA PRO A 98 -16.77 12.32 -12.90
C PRO A 98 -17.90 12.33 -11.86
N ALA A 99 -18.12 11.22 -11.15
CA ALA A 99 -19.14 11.14 -10.11
C ALA A 99 -18.78 12.02 -8.90
N ILE A 100 -17.51 12.03 -8.52
CA ILE A 100 -17.00 12.90 -7.44
C ILE A 100 -17.13 14.37 -7.82
N ALA A 101 -16.78 14.74 -9.06
CA ALA A 101 -16.94 16.10 -9.56
C ALA A 101 -18.40 16.57 -9.52
N LYS A 102 -19.35 15.72 -9.99
CA LYS A 102 -20.80 16.00 -9.87
C LYS A 102 -21.23 16.21 -8.42
N GLY A 103 -20.74 15.38 -7.49
CA GLY A 103 -21.02 15.52 -6.06
C GLY A 103 -20.52 16.85 -5.47
N ILE A 104 -19.32 17.30 -5.87
CA ILE A 104 -18.76 18.60 -5.49
C ILE A 104 -19.61 19.75 -6.04
N VAL A 105 -20.02 19.67 -7.31
CA VAL A 105 -20.93 20.66 -7.94
C VAL A 105 -22.27 20.70 -7.19
N ALA A 106 -22.85 19.55 -6.88
CA ALA A 106 -24.12 19.47 -6.12
C ALA A 106 -23.99 20.11 -4.72
N ARG A 107 -22.83 20.01 -4.05
CA ARG A 107 -22.56 20.71 -2.78
C ARG A 107 -22.54 22.23 -2.98
N LYS A 108 -21.84 22.71 -4.03
CA LYS A 108 -21.81 24.15 -4.39
C LYS A 108 -23.22 24.69 -4.65
N GLU A 109 -24.01 24.00 -5.46
CA GLU A 109 -25.37 24.38 -5.82
C GLU A 109 -26.32 24.39 -4.61
N ALA A 110 -26.09 23.48 -3.66
CA ALA A 110 -26.84 23.41 -2.41
C ALA A 110 -26.37 24.42 -1.34
N GLY A 111 -25.32 25.22 -1.61
CA GLY A 111 -24.74 26.18 -0.65
C GLY A 111 -24.06 25.50 0.56
N ILE A 112 -23.54 24.29 0.41
CA ILE A 112 -22.89 23.53 1.49
C ILE A 112 -21.41 23.97 1.55
N GLU A 113 -21.09 24.88 2.45
CA GLU A 113 -19.73 25.40 2.64
C GLU A 113 -18.85 24.53 3.56
N ALA A 114 -19.45 23.55 4.24
CA ALA A 114 -18.71 22.62 5.10
C ALA A 114 -17.64 21.86 4.26
N PRO A 115 -16.40 21.75 4.74
CA PRO A 115 -15.33 21.09 4.00
C PRO A 115 -15.65 19.61 3.69
N LEU A 116 -15.22 19.14 2.52
CA LEU A 116 -15.15 17.74 2.16
C LEU A 116 -13.68 17.34 2.00
N ASN A 117 -13.22 16.32 2.71
CA ASN A 117 -11.87 15.79 2.51
C ASN A 117 -11.92 14.44 1.80
N ILE A 118 -11.14 14.31 0.72
CA ILE A 118 -11.13 13.15 -0.17
C ILE A 118 -9.77 12.47 -0.07
N ILE A 119 -9.74 11.23 0.42
CA ILE A 119 -8.51 10.47 0.66
C ILE A 119 -8.52 9.22 -0.20
N ALA A 120 -7.65 9.15 -1.20
CA ALA A 120 -7.48 7.96 -2.01
C ALA A 120 -6.57 6.94 -1.28
N CYS A 121 -7.21 5.95 -0.62
CA CYS A 121 -6.55 4.92 0.18
C CYS A 121 -6.07 3.76 -0.71
N GLU A 122 -5.20 4.08 -1.66
CA GLU A 122 -4.71 3.16 -2.67
C GLU A 122 -3.26 2.76 -2.40
N ASN A 123 -2.87 1.58 -2.89
CA ASN A 123 -1.47 1.15 -2.81
C ASN A 123 -0.63 1.82 -3.92
N GLY A 124 -0.35 3.10 -3.76
CA GLY A 124 0.44 3.86 -4.72
C GLY A 124 0.75 5.27 -4.26
N LEU A 125 1.76 5.85 -4.88
CA LEU A 125 2.24 7.19 -4.55
C LEU A 125 1.27 8.27 -5.04
N MET A 126 1.03 9.30 -4.20
CA MET A 126 0.28 10.51 -4.54
C MET A 126 -1.11 10.23 -5.12
N ALA A 127 -1.81 9.20 -4.60
CA ALA A 127 -3.08 8.74 -5.14
C ALA A 127 -4.17 9.82 -5.05
N SER A 128 -4.25 10.57 -3.94
CA SER A 128 -5.22 11.66 -3.79
C SER A 128 -4.91 12.83 -4.71
N SER A 129 -3.63 13.14 -4.94
CA SER A 129 -3.23 14.18 -5.92
C SER A 129 -3.64 13.79 -7.34
N ARG A 130 -3.47 12.53 -7.73
CA ARG A 130 -3.92 12.01 -9.04
C ARG A 130 -5.44 12.07 -9.17
N LEU A 131 -6.16 11.71 -8.10
CA LEU A 131 -7.61 11.82 -8.07
C LEU A 131 -8.06 13.28 -8.18
N LYS A 132 -7.39 14.20 -7.47
CA LYS A 132 -7.63 15.65 -7.58
C LYS A 132 -7.53 16.13 -9.02
N GLU A 133 -6.43 15.83 -9.71
CA GLU A 133 -6.22 16.19 -11.12
C GLU A 133 -7.35 15.67 -12.01
N ALA A 134 -7.72 14.38 -11.82
CA ALA A 134 -8.82 13.77 -12.57
C ALA A 134 -10.18 14.45 -12.26
N VAL A 135 -10.48 14.78 -10.99
CA VAL A 135 -11.72 15.49 -10.62
C VAL A 135 -11.78 16.87 -11.22
N LEU A 136 -10.69 17.64 -11.09
CA LEU A 136 -10.62 19.02 -11.63
C LEU A 136 -10.80 19.07 -13.15
N SER A 137 -10.39 18.04 -13.89
CA SER A 137 -10.60 17.98 -15.35
C SER A 137 -12.07 17.90 -15.77
N HIS A 138 -12.99 17.66 -14.83
CA HIS A 138 -14.45 17.63 -15.05
C HIS A 138 -15.17 18.86 -14.52
N LEU A 139 -14.46 19.87 -14.05
CA LEU A 139 -15.00 21.12 -13.49
C LEU A 139 -14.67 22.29 -14.40
N ASP A 140 -15.57 23.26 -14.49
CA ASP A 140 -15.27 24.56 -15.07
C ASP A 140 -14.42 25.43 -14.11
N GLU A 141 -14.02 26.62 -14.54
CA GLU A 141 -13.15 27.51 -13.76
C GLU A 141 -13.78 27.91 -12.41
N ALA A 142 -15.07 28.31 -12.40
CA ALA A 142 -15.77 28.74 -11.18
C ALA A 142 -16.06 27.54 -10.24
N GLN A 143 -16.26 26.35 -10.77
CA GLN A 143 -16.40 25.10 -10.00
C GLN A 143 -15.06 24.68 -9.43
N THR A 144 -13.98 24.81 -10.20
CA THR A 144 -12.60 24.52 -9.77
C THR A 144 -12.18 25.42 -8.61
N GLU A 145 -12.40 26.73 -8.72
CA GLU A 145 -12.10 27.68 -7.64
C GLU A 145 -12.84 27.31 -6.35
N TRP A 146 -14.15 27.04 -6.45
CA TRP A 146 -14.93 26.60 -5.30
C TRP A 146 -14.46 25.28 -4.73
N CYS A 147 -14.17 24.28 -5.58
CA CYS A 147 -13.63 22.99 -5.17
C CYS A 147 -12.34 23.14 -4.36
N LEU A 148 -11.39 23.95 -4.85
CA LEU A 148 -10.11 24.16 -4.18
C LEU A 148 -10.25 24.88 -2.82
N ALA A 149 -11.29 25.70 -2.65
CA ALA A 149 -11.57 26.36 -1.38
C ALA A 149 -12.27 25.46 -0.35
N HIS A 150 -13.02 24.43 -0.79
CA HIS A 150 -13.91 23.64 0.09
C HIS A 150 -13.57 22.14 0.09
N THR A 151 -12.64 21.68 -0.74
CA THR A 151 -12.33 20.25 -0.85
C THR A 151 -10.83 19.99 -0.67
N GLY A 152 -10.46 19.25 0.38
CA GLY A 152 -9.11 18.76 0.61
C GLY A 152 -8.86 17.42 -0.11
N PHE A 153 -7.61 17.21 -0.53
CA PHE A 153 -7.18 15.96 -1.14
C PHE A 153 -5.91 15.42 -0.44
N PRO A 154 -5.98 15.08 0.86
CA PRO A 154 -4.82 14.58 1.59
C PRO A 154 -4.31 13.27 0.99
N ASN A 155 -3.02 13.21 0.65
CA ASN A 155 -2.39 11.94 0.29
C ASN A 155 -2.26 11.05 1.51
N CYS A 156 -2.13 9.75 1.31
CA CYS A 156 -1.93 8.82 2.40
C CYS A 156 -1.03 7.63 2.02
N SER A 157 -0.57 6.96 3.06
CA SER A 157 0.02 5.63 2.99
C SER A 157 -0.84 4.67 3.77
N VAL A 158 -1.25 3.57 3.13
CA VAL A 158 -2.07 2.51 3.74
C VAL A 158 -1.30 1.20 3.77
N ASP A 159 -1.44 0.47 4.85
CA ASP A 159 -0.86 -0.85 5.04
C ASP A 159 -1.81 -1.76 5.83
N ARG A 160 -2.35 -2.77 5.19
CA ARG A 160 -3.06 -3.90 5.77
C ARG A 160 -3.07 -5.05 4.78
N ILE A 161 -2.72 -6.25 5.23
CA ILE A 161 -2.78 -7.45 4.39
C ILE A 161 -4.17 -8.08 4.53
N VAL A 162 -4.70 -8.52 3.37
CA VAL A 162 -5.93 -9.29 3.28
C VAL A 162 -5.56 -10.72 2.93
N PRO A 163 -5.69 -11.67 3.88
CA PRO A 163 -5.41 -13.08 3.61
C PRO A 163 -6.43 -13.67 2.63
N PRO A 164 -6.07 -14.69 1.84
CA PRO A 164 -6.95 -15.31 0.86
C PRO A 164 -7.96 -16.26 1.51
N VAL A 165 -8.73 -15.77 2.46
CA VAL A 165 -9.77 -16.51 3.17
C VAL A 165 -11.13 -16.18 2.55
N ARG A 166 -11.90 -17.21 2.17
CA ARG A 166 -13.30 -17.04 1.74
C ARG A 166 -14.21 -17.13 2.95
N SER A 167 -15.14 -16.17 3.08
CA SER A 167 -16.22 -16.22 4.03
C SER A 167 -17.47 -16.89 3.43
N GLU A 168 -18.32 -17.46 4.25
CA GLU A 168 -19.61 -17.99 3.82
C GLU A 168 -20.55 -16.84 3.39
N ASN A 169 -20.52 -15.72 4.10
CA ASN A 169 -21.22 -14.52 3.68
C ASN A 169 -20.33 -13.69 2.74
N PRO A 170 -20.76 -13.39 1.50
CA PRO A 170 -19.92 -12.73 0.48
C PRO A 170 -19.51 -11.30 0.85
N ILE A 171 -20.19 -10.65 1.81
CA ILE A 171 -19.81 -9.30 2.27
C ILE A 171 -18.91 -9.30 3.50
N ASP A 172 -18.73 -10.44 4.18
CA ASP A 172 -17.75 -10.55 5.24
C ASP A 172 -16.32 -10.56 4.66
N VAL A 173 -15.37 -10.09 5.42
CA VAL A 173 -13.97 -9.98 4.98
C VAL A 173 -13.01 -10.44 6.06
N ALA A 174 -11.92 -11.08 5.66
CA ALA A 174 -10.82 -11.42 6.55
C ALA A 174 -9.66 -10.45 6.34
N VAL A 175 -9.04 -9.99 7.43
CA VAL A 175 -7.88 -9.10 7.42
C VAL A 175 -6.91 -9.48 8.54
N GLU A 176 -5.66 -9.08 8.43
CA GLU A 176 -4.72 -9.18 9.56
C GLU A 176 -5.08 -8.16 10.66
N LYS A 177 -4.55 -8.40 11.87
CA LYS A 177 -4.73 -7.48 13.00
C LYS A 177 -4.02 -6.14 12.77
N TYR A 178 -2.81 -6.19 12.23
CA TYR A 178 -2.03 -5.00 11.95
C TYR A 178 -2.64 -4.17 10.84
N TYR A 179 -2.66 -2.85 11.04
CA TYR A 179 -2.88 -1.88 9.96
C TYR A 179 -2.18 -0.56 10.27
N GLU A 180 -1.95 0.23 9.24
CA GLU A 180 -1.43 1.57 9.34
C GLU A 180 -2.05 2.46 8.27
N TRP A 181 -2.54 3.62 8.69
CA TRP A 181 -3.12 4.63 7.83
C TRP A 181 -2.52 5.98 8.19
N ASN A 182 -1.51 6.43 7.44
CA ASN A 182 -0.85 7.72 7.63
C ASN A 182 -1.36 8.67 6.56
N VAL A 183 -1.85 9.86 6.97
CA VAL A 183 -2.50 10.83 6.09
C VAL A 183 -1.81 12.18 6.23
N GLU A 184 -1.56 12.84 5.10
CA GLU A 184 -0.92 14.14 5.01
C GLU A 184 -1.77 15.22 5.70
N GLU A 185 -1.29 15.74 6.85
CA GLU A 185 -2.05 16.66 7.69
C GLU A 185 -2.35 18.00 6.99
N LYS A 186 -1.35 18.55 6.31
CA LYS A 186 -1.41 19.91 5.72
C LYS A 186 -2.37 20.03 4.53
N ALA A 187 -2.82 18.92 3.97
CA ALA A 187 -3.70 18.91 2.79
C ALA A 187 -5.20 18.83 3.15
N PHE A 188 -5.55 18.79 4.44
CA PHE A 188 -6.93 18.93 4.88
C PHE A 188 -7.44 20.36 4.73
N ILE A 189 -8.68 20.51 4.30
CA ILE A 189 -9.42 21.76 4.42
C ILE A 189 -10.25 21.70 5.70
N GLY A 190 -10.17 22.76 6.51
CA GLY A 190 -10.79 22.81 7.84
C GLY A 190 -10.06 21.95 8.87
N LYS A 191 -10.79 21.58 9.93
CA LYS A 191 -10.24 20.68 10.96
C LYS A 191 -10.18 19.24 10.45
N ALA A 192 -9.03 18.62 10.54
CA ALA A 192 -8.88 17.20 10.24
C ALA A 192 -9.80 16.35 11.17
N PRO A 193 -10.47 15.31 10.65
CA PRO A 193 -11.37 14.50 11.45
C PRO A 193 -10.59 13.61 12.43
N GLU A 194 -11.16 13.41 13.61
CA GLU A 194 -10.64 12.47 14.60
C GLU A 194 -11.13 11.06 14.26
N ILE A 195 -10.29 10.25 13.63
CA ILE A 195 -10.58 8.87 13.23
C ILE A 195 -9.57 7.96 13.93
N ALA A 196 -10.07 7.02 14.74
CA ALA A 196 -9.21 6.09 15.46
C ALA A 196 -8.41 5.23 14.46
N GLY A 197 -7.07 5.24 14.61
CA GLY A 197 -6.17 4.49 13.71
C GLY A 197 -5.79 5.22 12.42
N MET A 198 -6.25 6.46 12.21
CA MET A 198 -5.71 7.37 11.21
C MET A 198 -4.65 8.26 11.86
N ASN A 199 -3.41 8.18 11.39
CA ASN A 199 -2.29 8.95 11.90
C ASN A 199 -2.05 10.19 11.02
N MET A 200 -1.98 11.36 11.61
CA MET A 200 -1.59 12.58 10.91
C MET A 200 -0.08 12.58 10.68
N ALA A 201 0.33 12.84 9.45
CA ALA A 201 1.72 12.86 9.04
C ALA A 201 2.12 14.26 8.58
N ASP A 202 3.03 14.90 9.30
CA ASP A 202 3.67 16.15 8.88
C ASP A 202 4.52 15.97 7.62
N ASN A 203 5.18 14.82 7.52
CA ASN A 203 6.00 14.39 6.38
C ASN A 203 5.55 13.00 5.91
N LEU A 204 4.56 12.96 5.04
CA LEU A 204 4.03 11.70 4.51
C LEU A 204 5.08 10.89 3.73
N LEU A 205 6.02 11.56 3.05
CA LEU A 205 7.10 10.88 2.32
C LEU A 205 7.91 9.98 3.23
N ALA A 206 8.20 10.44 4.45
CA ALA A 206 8.92 9.63 5.44
C ALA A 206 8.19 8.31 5.75
N TYR A 207 6.87 8.33 5.90
CA TYR A 207 6.07 7.12 6.15
C TYR A 207 5.94 6.22 4.93
N ILE A 208 5.87 6.79 3.74
CA ILE A 208 5.89 6.03 2.48
C ILE A 208 7.23 5.31 2.33
N GLU A 209 8.34 6.00 2.54
CA GLU A 209 9.67 5.38 2.46
C GLU A 209 9.91 4.41 3.63
N ARG A 210 9.39 4.68 4.82
CA ARG A 210 9.43 3.70 5.91
C ARG A 210 8.77 2.38 5.53
N LYS A 211 7.57 2.42 4.95
CA LYS A 211 6.90 1.22 4.44
C LYS A 211 7.73 0.55 3.33
N LEU A 212 8.24 1.34 2.39
CA LEU A 212 9.01 0.83 1.27
C LEU A 212 10.30 0.12 1.72
N PHE A 213 11.09 0.77 2.59
CA PHE A 213 12.39 0.29 3.04
C PHE A 213 12.28 -0.81 4.10
N THR A 214 11.23 -0.84 4.90
CA THR A 214 11.08 -1.84 5.95
C THR A 214 10.23 -3.02 5.47
N LEU A 215 8.90 -2.82 5.32
CA LEU A 215 7.99 -3.89 4.94
C LEU A 215 8.31 -4.44 3.54
N ASN A 216 8.33 -3.56 2.54
CA ASN A 216 8.42 -4.02 1.16
C ASN A 216 9.79 -4.58 0.81
N THR A 217 10.86 -4.04 1.40
CA THR A 217 12.24 -4.57 1.27
C THR A 217 12.34 -5.93 1.94
N GLY A 218 11.96 -6.04 3.21
CA GLY A 218 12.02 -7.30 3.95
C GLY A 218 11.19 -8.40 3.29
N HIS A 219 9.97 -8.07 2.85
CA HIS A 219 9.06 -9.00 2.18
C HIS A 219 9.64 -9.52 0.85
N ALA A 220 10.22 -8.62 0.04
CA ALA A 220 10.83 -9.00 -1.23
C ALA A 220 12.07 -9.89 -1.03
N ILE A 221 12.97 -9.53 -0.09
CA ILE A 221 14.16 -10.33 0.22
C ILE A 221 13.77 -11.72 0.71
N THR A 222 12.77 -11.80 1.62
CA THR A 222 12.23 -13.07 2.11
C THR A 222 11.72 -13.95 0.96
N ALA A 223 10.96 -13.36 0.03
CA ALA A 223 10.42 -14.09 -1.12
C ALA A 223 11.51 -14.60 -2.07
N TYR A 224 12.50 -13.77 -2.38
CA TYR A 224 13.56 -14.15 -3.32
C TYR A 224 14.49 -15.22 -2.74
N LEU A 225 14.94 -15.07 -1.50
CA LEU A 225 15.74 -16.08 -0.82
C LEU A 225 14.94 -17.37 -0.60
N GLY A 226 13.67 -17.27 -0.20
CA GLY A 226 12.78 -18.42 -0.06
C GLY A 226 12.61 -19.20 -1.36
N LYS A 227 12.40 -18.49 -2.49
CA LYS A 227 12.30 -19.12 -3.81
C LYS A 227 13.57 -19.88 -4.18
N MET A 228 14.75 -19.32 -3.89
CA MET A 228 16.04 -20.00 -4.13
C MET A 228 16.20 -21.27 -3.29
N LYS A 229 15.67 -21.28 -2.07
CA LYS A 229 15.67 -22.44 -1.16
C LYS A 229 14.55 -23.45 -1.42
N GLY A 230 13.62 -23.15 -2.35
CA GLY A 230 12.49 -24.02 -2.67
C GLY A 230 11.28 -23.87 -1.74
N CYS A 231 11.27 -22.87 -0.85
CA CYS A 231 10.12 -22.53 -0.03
C CYS A 231 8.93 -22.12 -0.90
N GLN A 232 7.72 -22.41 -0.44
CA GLN A 232 6.49 -22.05 -1.14
C GLN A 232 5.91 -20.73 -0.59
N THR A 233 6.08 -20.47 0.71
CA THR A 233 5.45 -19.34 1.40
C THR A 233 6.49 -18.43 2.08
N ILE A 234 6.07 -17.20 2.38
CA ILE A 234 6.84 -16.27 3.18
C ILE A 234 7.09 -16.81 4.58
N LEU A 235 6.09 -17.51 5.16
CA LEU A 235 6.23 -18.15 6.47
C LEU A 235 7.35 -19.18 6.47
N GLU A 236 7.34 -20.16 5.55
CA GLU A 236 8.41 -21.14 5.43
C GLU A 236 9.78 -20.50 5.23
N SER A 237 9.82 -19.42 4.44
CA SER A 237 11.05 -18.69 4.16
C SER A 237 11.61 -18.02 5.41
N ILE A 238 10.77 -17.28 6.17
CA ILE A 238 11.23 -16.53 7.34
C ILE A 238 11.54 -17.43 8.55
N GLU A 239 10.96 -18.65 8.59
CA GLU A 239 11.29 -19.68 9.58
C GLU A 239 12.64 -20.38 9.28
N THR A 240 13.21 -20.20 8.09
CA THR A 240 14.54 -20.69 7.75
C THR A 240 15.60 -19.79 8.38
N PRO A 241 16.48 -20.29 9.29
CA PRO A 241 17.37 -19.44 10.09
C PRO A 241 18.32 -18.56 9.27
N GLU A 242 18.85 -19.08 8.17
CA GLU A 242 19.77 -18.35 7.29
C GLU A 242 19.06 -17.20 6.58
N ILE A 243 17.82 -17.43 6.12
CA ILE A 243 17.00 -16.40 5.48
C ILE A 243 16.61 -15.34 6.51
N TYR A 244 16.14 -15.76 7.69
CA TYR A 244 15.82 -14.83 8.79
C TYR A 244 16.98 -13.90 9.11
N ALA A 245 18.20 -14.43 9.25
CA ALA A 245 19.38 -13.65 9.59
C ALA A 245 19.68 -12.57 8.54
N VAL A 246 19.56 -12.90 7.26
CA VAL A 246 19.79 -11.93 6.16
C VAL A 246 18.66 -10.89 6.14
N VAL A 247 17.40 -11.30 6.21
CA VAL A 247 16.23 -10.41 6.15
C VAL A 247 16.24 -9.43 7.33
N HIS A 248 16.45 -9.93 8.54
CA HIS A 248 16.50 -9.10 9.75
C HIS A 248 17.62 -8.06 9.66
N ALA A 249 18.84 -8.47 9.29
CA ALA A 249 19.96 -7.56 9.15
C ALA A 249 19.76 -6.53 8.00
N ALA A 250 19.16 -6.95 6.87
CA ALA A 250 18.84 -6.04 5.77
C ALA A 250 17.82 -4.98 6.19
N MET A 251 16.79 -5.38 6.95
CA MET A 251 15.79 -4.45 7.47
C MET A 251 16.40 -3.48 8.50
N GLN A 252 17.36 -3.92 9.32
CA GLN A 252 18.10 -3.03 10.21
C GLN A 252 18.97 -2.04 9.43
N GLN A 253 19.70 -2.48 8.41
CA GLN A 253 20.52 -1.60 7.56
C GLN A 253 19.66 -0.53 6.86
N SER A 254 18.53 -0.91 6.29
CA SER A 254 17.61 0.05 5.68
C SER A 254 16.96 0.96 6.74
N GLY A 255 16.73 0.47 7.95
CA GLY A 255 16.22 1.22 9.08
C GLY A 255 17.16 2.32 9.54
N GLU A 256 18.46 2.04 9.64
CA GLU A 256 19.49 3.06 9.94
C GLU A 256 19.49 4.18 8.89
N ALA A 257 19.33 3.83 7.61
CA ALA A 257 19.26 4.83 6.54
C ALA A 257 18.03 5.73 6.70
N LEU A 258 16.86 5.16 7.05
CA LEU A 258 15.64 5.92 7.31
C LEU A 258 15.75 6.85 8.55
N VAL A 259 16.35 6.36 9.63
CA VAL A 259 16.62 7.18 10.83
C VAL A 259 17.49 8.38 10.48
N LYS A 260 18.54 8.17 9.69
CA LYS A 260 19.45 9.25 9.24
C LYS A 260 18.73 10.25 8.32
N GLN A 261 17.92 9.75 7.39
CA GLN A 261 17.29 10.58 6.36
C GLN A 261 16.13 11.42 6.91
N PHE A 262 15.30 10.85 7.79
CA PHE A 262 14.06 11.46 8.23
C PHE A 262 14.01 11.84 9.71
N GLY A 263 15.04 11.48 10.48
CA GLY A 263 15.07 11.79 11.90
C GLY A 263 14.08 10.97 12.74
N PHE A 264 13.70 9.78 12.28
CA PHE A 264 12.88 8.90 13.10
C PHE A 264 13.54 8.57 14.43
N ASP A 265 12.73 8.43 15.49
CA ASP A 265 13.24 7.87 16.74
C ASP A 265 13.75 6.44 16.51
N HIS A 266 15.02 6.22 16.85
CA HIS A 266 15.71 4.97 16.57
C HIS A 266 15.02 3.78 17.22
N GLU A 267 14.72 3.89 18.54
CA GLU A 267 14.10 2.78 19.29
C GLU A 267 12.70 2.44 18.75
N ALA A 268 11.90 3.47 18.48
CA ALA A 268 10.57 3.28 17.92
C ALA A 268 10.62 2.64 16.52
N HIS A 269 11.59 3.05 15.68
CA HIS A 269 11.73 2.48 14.34
C HIS A 269 12.18 1.01 14.38
N PHE A 270 13.12 0.65 15.26
CA PHE A 270 13.55 -0.74 15.41
C PHE A 270 12.47 -1.62 16.02
N LYS A 271 11.66 -1.12 16.94
CA LYS A 271 10.42 -1.80 17.39
C LYS A 271 9.42 -2.02 16.23
N TYR A 272 9.35 -1.08 15.30
CA TYR A 272 8.52 -1.24 14.08
C TYR A 272 9.06 -2.36 13.18
N ILE A 273 10.39 -2.48 12.99
CA ILE A 273 11.01 -3.59 12.25
C ILE A 273 10.58 -4.93 12.86
N GLU A 274 10.69 -5.09 14.18
CA GLU A 274 10.28 -6.33 14.87
C GLU A 274 8.78 -6.65 14.66
N LYS A 275 7.91 -5.63 14.67
CA LYS A 275 6.50 -5.82 14.35
C LYS A 275 6.29 -6.34 12.93
N ILE A 276 7.03 -5.83 11.95
CA ILE A 276 6.93 -6.27 10.56
C ILE A 276 7.43 -7.71 10.41
N ILE A 277 8.53 -8.08 11.06
CA ILE A 277 9.04 -9.45 11.05
C ILE A 277 8.01 -10.41 11.67
N LYS A 278 7.39 -10.03 12.80
CA LYS A 278 6.33 -10.82 13.41
C LYS A 278 5.14 -11.05 12.46
N ARG A 279 4.82 -10.08 11.59
CA ARG A 279 3.77 -10.27 10.55
C ARG A 279 4.14 -11.35 9.54
N PHE A 280 5.42 -11.48 9.16
CA PHE A 280 5.87 -12.54 8.24
C PHE A 280 5.71 -13.94 8.84
N HIS A 281 5.68 -14.06 10.18
CA HIS A 281 5.40 -15.31 10.90
C HIS A 281 3.89 -15.59 11.08
N ASN A 282 2.99 -14.73 10.57
CA ASN A 282 1.55 -14.96 10.70
C ASN A 282 1.08 -16.09 9.74
N PRO A 283 0.66 -17.26 10.27
CA PRO A 283 0.33 -18.43 9.44
C PRO A 283 -0.94 -18.24 8.59
N TYR A 284 -1.75 -17.24 8.90
CA TYR A 284 -2.98 -16.96 8.17
C TYR A 284 -2.77 -16.15 6.90
N LEU A 285 -1.63 -15.47 6.74
CA LEU A 285 -1.38 -14.61 5.57
C LEU A 285 -1.17 -15.42 4.29
N LYS A 286 -0.59 -16.64 4.38
CA LYS A 286 -0.39 -17.58 3.27
C LYS A 286 0.16 -16.92 2.00
N ASP A 287 1.14 -16.04 2.17
CA ASP A 287 1.75 -15.31 1.07
C ASP A 287 2.73 -16.21 0.31
N ASP A 288 2.42 -16.50 -0.96
CA ASP A 288 3.30 -17.28 -1.83
C ASP A 288 4.55 -16.48 -2.21
N VAL A 289 5.72 -17.09 -2.18
CA VAL A 289 6.99 -16.49 -2.59
C VAL A 289 6.95 -16.01 -4.05
N THR A 290 6.23 -16.72 -4.93
CA THR A 290 6.05 -16.33 -6.33
C THR A 290 5.18 -15.10 -6.49
N ARG A 291 4.11 -14.96 -5.69
CA ARG A 291 3.26 -13.79 -5.68
C ARG A 291 4.00 -12.55 -5.15
N VAL A 292 4.73 -12.72 -4.05
CA VAL A 292 5.48 -11.62 -3.43
C VAL A 292 6.69 -11.22 -4.27
N GLY A 293 7.38 -12.19 -4.89
CA GLY A 293 8.57 -11.98 -5.72
C GLY A 293 8.29 -11.38 -7.11
N ARG A 294 7.06 -11.44 -7.61
CA ARG A 294 6.73 -11.00 -8.98
C ARG A 294 7.14 -9.55 -9.27
N GLU A 295 7.32 -9.25 -10.56
CA GLU A 295 7.78 -7.95 -11.08
C GLU A 295 9.19 -7.58 -10.58
N PRO A 296 10.21 -8.45 -10.75
CA PRO A 296 11.55 -8.22 -10.23
C PRO A 296 12.23 -6.99 -10.85
N ILE A 297 12.02 -6.70 -12.14
CA ILE A 297 12.60 -5.52 -12.80
C ILE A 297 12.11 -4.23 -12.13
N ARG A 298 10.82 -4.13 -11.86
CA ARG A 298 10.28 -2.98 -11.14
C ARG A 298 10.91 -2.84 -9.74
N LYS A 299 11.01 -3.95 -8.99
CA LYS A 299 11.58 -3.95 -7.64
C LYS A 299 13.08 -3.65 -7.59
N LEU A 300 13.80 -3.93 -8.68
CA LEU A 300 15.20 -3.59 -8.89
C LEU A 300 15.39 -2.18 -9.45
N SER A 301 14.33 -1.43 -9.77
CA SER A 301 14.47 -0.07 -10.28
C SER A 301 15.05 0.89 -9.24
N PRO A 302 15.65 2.03 -9.66
CA PRO A 302 16.35 2.96 -8.77
C PRO A 302 15.52 3.50 -7.60
N ASP A 303 14.22 3.67 -7.82
CA ASP A 303 13.30 4.29 -6.86
C ASP A 303 12.46 3.28 -6.06
N ASP A 304 12.70 1.99 -6.23
CA ASP A 304 11.95 0.94 -5.55
C ASP A 304 12.78 0.29 -4.42
N ARG A 305 12.18 -0.67 -3.76
CA ARG A 305 12.51 -1.29 -2.46
C ARG A 305 13.86 -2.00 -2.33
N LEU A 306 14.56 -2.29 -3.42
CA LEU A 306 15.86 -2.96 -3.34
C LEU A 306 17.01 -1.98 -3.58
N ILE A 307 16.97 -1.18 -4.61
CA ILE A 307 18.07 -0.26 -4.95
C ILE A 307 18.01 1.04 -4.16
N LYS A 308 16.82 1.62 -3.98
CA LYS A 308 16.70 2.88 -3.24
C LYS A 308 17.24 2.79 -1.80
N PRO A 309 16.92 1.75 -1.00
CA PRO A 309 17.52 1.59 0.34
C PRO A 309 19.04 1.44 0.32
N VAL A 310 19.61 0.70 -0.65
CA VAL A 310 21.07 0.58 -0.84
C VAL A 310 21.70 1.93 -1.09
N MET A 311 21.15 2.70 -2.05
CA MET A 311 21.69 4.00 -2.42
C MET A 311 21.54 5.01 -1.30
N THR A 312 20.46 4.95 -0.54
CA THR A 312 20.27 5.80 0.65
C THR A 312 21.29 5.47 1.73
N ALA A 313 21.47 4.19 2.09
CA ALA A 313 22.47 3.77 3.07
C ALA A 313 23.87 4.19 2.64
N LYS A 314 24.23 3.96 1.37
CA LYS A 314 25.53 4.37 0.78
C LYS A 314 25.75 5.87 0.89
N SER A 315 24.74 6.70 0.65
CA SER A 315 24.87 8.17 0.72
C SER A 315 25.20 8.68 2.13
N PHE A 316 24.85 7.92 3.15
CA PHE A 316 25.18 8.20 4.56
C PHE A 316 26.40 7.43 5.07
N GLY A 317 27.09 6.65 4.22
CA GLY A 317 28.22 5.82 4.62
C GLY A 317 27.85 4.68 5.57
N LEU A 318 26.60 4.20 5.51
CA LEU A 318 26.07 3.12 6.34
C LEU A 318 26.26 1.75 5.64
N PRO A 319 26.30 0.64 6.38
CA PRO A 319 26.33 -0.70 5.80
C PRO A 319 25.06 -1.00 4.98
N TYR A 320 25.20 -1.75 3.88
CA TYR A 320 24.11 -2.18 3.00
C TYR A 320 24.33 -3.57 2.39
N ASP A 321 25.35 -4.28 2.83
CA ASP A 321 25.74 -5.60 2.30
C ASP A 321 24.63 -6.63 2.38
N LYS A 322 23.78 -6.61 3.42
CA LYS A 322 22.64 -7.53 3.55
C LYS A 322 21.50 -7.17 2.61
N ILE A 323 21.28 -5.89 2.35
CA ILE A 323 20.31 -5.46 1.33
C ILE A 323 20.78 -5.92 -0.06
N LEU A 324 22.11 -5.83 -0.34
CA LEU A 324 22.67 -6.31 -1.61
C LEU A 324 22.46 -7.82 -1.81
N LEU A 325 22.49 -8.64 -0.76
CA LEU A 325 22.12 -10.06 -0.88
C LEU A 325 20.68 -10.22 -1.40
N GLY A 326 19.77 -9.37 -0.94
CA GLY A 326 18.40 -9.31 -1.48
C GLY A 326 18.33 -8.91 -2.95
N VAL A 327 19.19 -7.96 -3.38
CA VAL A 327 19.33 -7.59 -4.80
C VAL A 327 19.87 -8.78 -5.60
N GLY A 328 20.91 -9.46 -5.10
CA GLY A 328 21.45 -10.68 -5.71
C GLY A 328 20.40 -11.79 -5.87
N ALA A 329 19.62 -12.04 -4.83
CA ALA A 329 18.53 -13.02 -4.86
C ALA A 329 17.44 -12.66 -5.86
N ALA A 330 17.10 -11.37 -6.01
CA ALA A 330 16.12 -10.91 -6.99
C ALA A 330 16.57 -11.15 -8.43
N LEU A 331 17.86 -11.08 -8.71
CA LEU A 331 18.46 -11.37 -10.02
C LEU A 331 18.42 -12.88 -10.37
N HIS A 332 18.25 -13.76 -9.39
CA HIS A 332 18.03 -15.21 -9.59
C HIS A 332 16.54 -15.59 -9.72
N PHE A 333 15.63 -14.63 -9.54
CA PHE A 333 14.21 -14.95 -9.52
C PHE A 333 13.71 -15.40 -10.89
N ASN A 334 13.44 -16.69 -11.01
CA ASN A 334 12.90 -17.33 -12.20
C ASN A 334 11.48 -17.84 -11.95
N ASN A 335 10.51 -17.15 -12.55
CA ASN A 335 9.10 -17.54 -12.56
C ASN A 335 8.53 -17.38 -13.98
N PRO A 336 8.23 -18.48 -14.69
CA PRO A 336 7.73 -18.43 -16.07
C PRO A 336 6.35 -17.78 -16.20
N GLU A 337 5.60 -17.65 -15.12
CA GLU A 337 4.30 -16.97 -15.12
C GLU A 337 4.41 -15.44 -14.94
N ASP A 338 5.61 -14.93 -14.62
CA ASP A 338 5.84 -13.50 -14.45
C ASP A 338 6.60 -12.92 -15.65
N PRO A 339 5.97 -12.08 -16.47
CA PRO A 339 6.60 -11.51 -17.66
C PRO A 339 7.91 -10.76 -17.37
N GLN A 340 8.02 -10.05 -16.24
CA GLN A 340 9.25 -9.35 -15.87
C GLN A 340 10.35 -10.32 -15.42
N SER A 341 9.99 -11.43 -14.79
CA SER A 341 10.96 -12.49 -14.46
C SER A 341 11.52 -13.12 -15.74
N VAL A 342 10.67 -13.46 -16.70
CA VAL A 342 11.09 -13.99 -18.00
C VAL A 342 12.01 -12.99 -18.71
N GLN A 343 11.60 -11.72 -18.80
CA GLN A 343 12.39 -10.65 -19.42
C GLN A 343 13.76 -10.49 -18.74
N LEU A 344 13.83 -10.54 -17.40
CA LEU A 344 15.08 -10.42 -16.65
C LEU A 344 16.02 -11.60 -16.96
N MET A 345 15.50 -12.83 -16.97
CA MET A 345 16.28 -14.03 -17.28
C MET A 345 16.81 -14.00 -18.73
N GLU A 346 15.98 -13.64 -19.69
CA GLU A 346 16.38 -13.47 -21.10
C GLU A 346 17.47 -12.40 -21.24
N LYS A 347 17.33 -11.26 -20.57
CA LYS A 347 18.31 -10.18 -20.58
C LYS A 347 19.65 -10.63 -20.02
N ILE A 348 19.67 -11.32 -18.89
CA ILE A 348 20.90 -11.87 -18.29
C ILE A 348 21.56 -12.88 -19.26
N ALA A 349 20.77 -13.73 -19.91
CA ALA A 349 21.28 -14.75 -20.82
C ALA A 349 21.88 -14.16 -22.12
N THR A 350 21.25 -13.11 -22.66
CA THR A 350 21.62 -12.54 -23.98
C THR A 350 22.67 -11.43 -23.87
N GLU A 351 22.56 -10.57 -22.89
CA GLU A 351 23.43 -9.38 -22.73
C GLU A 351 24.54 -9.61 -21.70
N GLY A 352 24.39 -10.62 -20.83
CA GLY A 352 25.26 -10.89 -19.69
C GLY A 352 24.81 -10.18 -18.40
N LEU A 353 25.33 -10.64 -17.27
CA LEU A 353 24.90 -10.21 -15.94
C LEU A 353 25.12 -8.70 -15.69
N VAL A 354 26.30 -8.18 -16.00
CA VAL A 354 26.65 -6.77 -15.70
C VAL A 354 25.81 -5.77 -16.50
N PRO A 355 25.64 -5.91 -17.83
CA PRO A 355 24.74 -5.05 -18.60
C PRO A 355 23.28 -5.14 -18.10
N ALA A 356 22.79 -6.34 -17.80
CA ALA A 356 21.43 -6.54 -17.30
C ALA A 356 21.22 -5.81 -15.96
N ILE A 357 22.18 -5.93 -15.01
CA ILE A 357 22.14 -5.18 -13.74
C ILE A 357 22.11 -3.68 -14.00
N SER A 358 23.02 -3.16 -14.84
CA SER A 358 23.08 -1.73 -15.14
C SER A 358 21.75 -1.18 -15.68
N ASP A 359 21.11 -1.92 -16.58
CA ASP A 359 19.86 -1.51 -17.20
C ASP A 359 18.69 -1.50 -16.19
N VAL A 360 18.50 -2.59 -15.43
CA VAL A 360 17.35 -2.71 -14.53
C VAL A 360 17.50 -1.85 -13.26
N THR A 361 18.73 -1.58 -12.81
CA THR A 361 18.98 -0.79 -11.60
C THR A 361 19.25 0.69 -11.89
N GLY A 362 19.47 1.06 -13.14
CA GLY A 362 19.87 2.42 -13.52
C GLY A 362 21.29 2.80 -13.08
N ILE A 363 22.07 1.87 -12.52
CA ILE A 363 23.47 2.12 -12.10
C ILE A 363 24.36 2.15 -13.35
N LYS A 364 25.09 3.25 -13.52
CA LYS A 364 25.90 3.48 -14.72
C LYS A 364 27.03 2.46 -14.87
N SER A 365 27.33 2.10 -16.12
CA SER A 365 28.49 1.28 -16.44
C SER A 365 29.77 1.91 -15.88
N GLY A 366 30.60 1.06 -15.23
CA GLY A 366 31.83 1.51 -14.56
C GLY A 366 31.66 1.94 -13.09
N ASP A 367 30.45 2.03 -12.57
CA ASP A 367 30.23 2.26 -11.14
C ASP A 367 30.68 1.02 -10.34
N PRO A 368 31.51 1.17 -9.28
CA PRO A 368 31.93 0.06 -8.43
C PRO A 368 30.75 -0.75 -7.83
N MET A 369 29.61 -0.14 -7.64
CA MET A 369 28.38 -0.80 -7.14
C MET A 369 27.97 -1.98 -8.02
N LEU A 370 28.19 -1.93 -9.34
CA LEU A 370 27.89 -3.05 -10.22
C LEU A 370 28.67 -4.32 -9.81
N GLN A 371 29.95 -4.15 -9.44
CA GLN A 371 30.78 -5.27 -8.98
C GLN A 371 30.31 -5.78 -7.61
N GLU A 372 29.87 -4.89 -6.71
CA GLU A 372 29.31 -5.28 -5.43
C GLU A 372 28.05 -6.11 -5.61
N ILE A 373 27.14 -5.71 -6.53
CA ILE A 373 25.94 -6.48 -6.87
C ILE A 373 26.29 -7.85 -7.50
N VAL A 374 27.29 -7.90 -8.40
CA VAL A 374 27.80 -9.16 -8.97
C VAL A 374 28.35 -10.09 -7.88
N ASN A 375 29.03 -9.54 -6.89
CA ASN A 375 29.53 -10.32 -5.77
C ASN A 375 28.37 -10.87 -4.92
N ALA A 376 27.36 -10.04 -4.62
CA ALA A 376 26.16 -10.45 -3.90
C ALA A 376 25.36 -11.52 -4.68
N TYR A 377 25.26 -11.39 -6.01
CA TYR A 377 24.63 -12.40 -6.88
C TYR A 377 25.27 -13.79 -6.74
N LYS A 378 26.62 -13.84 -6.63
CA LYS A 378 27.36 -15.10 -6.41
C LYS A 378 27.30 -15.59 -4.96
N GLU A 379 27.22 -14.67 -4.01
CA GLU A 379 27.23 -15.00 -2.58
C GLU A 379 25.93 -15.66 -2.15
N VAL A 380 24.79 -15.19 -2.66
CA VAL A 380 23.47 -15.74 -2.28
C VAL A 380 23.29 -17.22 -2.65
N GLU A 381 24.06 -17.73 -3.63
CA GLU A 381 24.04 -19.17 -3.98
C GLU A 381 24.57 -20.06 -2.84
N LYS A 382 25.25 -19.48 -1.85
CA LYS A 382 25.83 -20.20 -0.71
C LYS A 382 24.94 -20.15 0.55
N ILE A 383 23.93 -19.29 0.53
CA ILE A 383 22.92 -19.17 1.61
C ILE A 383 21.92 -20.33 1.48
#